data_60f813afd3f102e2160f66e61c54cf80
#
_entry.id   60f813afd3f102e2160f66e61c54cf80
#
_cell.length_a   1.000
_cell.length_b   1.000
_cell.length_c   1.000
_cell.angle_alpha   90.00
_cell.angle_beta   90.00
_cell.angle_gamma   90.00
#
_symmetry.space_group_name_H-M   'P 1'
#
loop_
_entity.id
_entity.type
_entity.pdbx_description
1 polymer ?
#
loop_
_entity_poly.entity_id
_entity_poly.type
_entity_poly.pdbx_seq_one_letter_code
_entity_poly.pdbx_strand_id
1 'polypeptide(L)'
;EKSWPRDGEMDIMEARGRIAQTIGSAVHWGPPRELYSVDAQVPPAVNFQDTFHSLTFKRIENSIEVYLDTMTEPFYEFNSTSNRIMNDYWPYNESFYLILNVAIGGDFDSGRLDNNAICKDEQCSNLSNPSRGRFEIDYIEVKSTD
;
A
#
# COMPACT_ATOMS: atom_id res chain seq x y z
N GLU A 1 3.78 7.25 24.14
CA GLU A 1 4.74 6.97 23.10
C GLU A 1 4.07 6.07 22.06
N LYS A 2 3.97 6.53 20.81
CA LYS A 2 3.37 5.75 19.73
C LYS A 2 4.29 4.60 19.38
N SER A 3 3.75 3.40 19.21
CA SER A 3 4.52 2.19 18.93
C SER A 3 3.83 1.31 17.91
N TRP A 4 4.54 0.97 16.86
CA TRP A 4 4.11 -0.01 15.89
C TRP A 4 4.16 -1.44 16.48
N PRO A 5 3.21 -2.33 16.17
CA PRO A 5 2.03 -2.15 15.33
C PRO A 5 0.79 -1.62 16.06
N ARG A 6 0.90 -1.32 17.34
CA ARG A 6 -0.22 -0.93 18.22
C ARG A 6 -1.01 0.27 17.69
N ASP A 7 -0.31 1.26 17.14
CA ASP A 7 -0.95 2.50 16.68
C ASP A 7 -1.51 2.37 15.25
N GLY A 8 -1.41 1.19 14.66
CA GLY A 8 -1.94 0.86 13.35
C GLY A 8 -1.07 1.32 12.18
N GLU A 9 -1.23 0.62 11.07
CA GLU A 9 -0.69 0.95 9.75
C GLU A 9 -1.72 0.59 8.69
N MET A 10 -1.87 1.43 7.70
CA MET A 10 -2.79 1.23 6.58
C MET A 10 -2.00 1.38 5.28
N ASP A 11 -1.78 0.28 4.59
CA ASP A 11 -1.05 0.24 3.34
C ASP A 11 -2.04 0.34 2.19
N ILE A 12 -2.13 1.53 1.62
CA ILE A 12 -3.04 1.82 0.52
C ILE A 12 -2.62 1.06 -0.73
N MET A 13 -1.30 1.00 -0.97
CA MET A 13 -0.74 0.31 -2.13
C MET A 13 0.64 -0.25 -1.81
N GLU A 14 0.78 -1.54 -2.01
CA GLU A 14 2.04 -2.25 -1.96
C GLU A 14 2.28 -2.97 -3.29
N ALA A 15 3.46 -2.79 -3.85
CA ALA A 15 3.83 -3.44 -5.11
C ALA A 15 5.24 -4.02 -5.04
N ARG A 16 5.42 -5.12 -5.75
CA ARG A 16 6.74 -5.73 -5.97
C ARG A 16 7.12 -5.60 -7.42
N GLY A 17 8.24 -4.94 -7.70
CA GLY A 17 8.68 -4.65 -9.07
C GLY A 17 8.83 -5.89 -9.97
N ARG A 18 9.08 -7.07 -9.41
CA ARG A 18 9.15 -8.31 -10.18
C ARG A 18 7.78 -8.90 -10.56
N ILE A 19 6.71 -8.39 -9.95
CA ILE A 19 5.33 -8.84 -10.20
C ILE A 19 4.51 -7.61 -10.62
N ALA A 20 4.75 -7.14 -11.82
CA ALA A 20 4.19 -5.89 -12.34
C ALA A 20 2.65 -5.85 -12.40
N GLN A 21 2.01 -7.01 -12.37
CA GLN A 21 0.55 -7.14 -12.51
C GLN A 21 -0.18 -7.29 -11.19
N THR A 22 0.52 -7.10 -10.07
CA THR A 22 -0.06 -7.29 -8.75
C THR A 22 0.25 -6.10 -7.86
N ILE A 23 -0.78 -5.51 -7.31
CA ILE A 23 -0.70 -4.62 -6.15
C ILE A 23 -1.54 -5.20 -5.02
N GLY A 24 -1.19 -4.84 -3.80
CA GLY A 24 -1.93 -5.21 -2.61
C GLY A 24 -2.25 -4.02 -1.74
N SER A 25 -3.14 -4.22 -0.80
CA SER A 25 -3.40 -3.35 0.33
C SER A 25 -3.39 -4.17 1.60
N ALA A 26 -3.01 -3.56 2.70
CA ALA A 26 -2.95 -4.24 3.98
C ALA A 26 -3.30 -3.29 5.13
N VAL A 27 -3.67 -3.86 6.25
CA VAL A 27 -3.69 -3.17 7.54
C VAL A 27 -2.90 -3.98 8.56
N HIS A 28 -2.23 -3.28 9.45
CA HIS A 28 -1.44 -3.86 10.51
C HIS A 28 -1.83 -3.25 11.86
N TRP A 29 -1.99 -4.10 12.87
CA TRP A 29 -2.29 -3.69 14.24
C TRP A 29 -1.83 -4.73 15.26
N GLY A 30 -2.07 -4.52 16.51
CA GLY A 30 -1.86 -5.51 17.56
C GLY A 30 -1.15 -4.95 18.78
N PRO A 31 -1.14 -5.69 19.89
CA PRO A 31 -0.38 -5.30 21.06
C PRO A 31 1.13 -5.34 20.78
N PRO A 32 1.96 -4.72 21.63
CA PRO A 32 3.41 -4.78 21.47
C PRO A 32 3.90 -6.22 21.32
N ARG A 33 4.67 -6.49 20.25
CA ARG A 33 5.24 -7.79 19.87
C ARG A 33 4.28 -8.79 19.23
N GLU A 34 3.02 -8.44 19.03
CA GLU A 34 2.08 -9.24 18.25
C GLU A 34 1.63 -8.43 17.04
N LEU A 35 1.90 -8.96 15.87
CA LEU A 35 1.49 -8.36 14.60
C LEU A 35 0.28 -9.10 14.05
N TYR A 36 -0.81 -8.41 13.92
CA TYR A 36 -1.96 -8.86 13.14
C TYR A 36 -1.97 -8.11 11.82
N SER A 37 -2.27 -8.80 10.75
CA SER A 37 -2.42 -8.20 9.44
C SER A 37 -3.51 -8.90 8.62
N VAL A 38 -4.14 -8.12 7.77
CA VAL A 38 -5.01 -8.62 6.70
C VAL A 38 -4.60 -7.91 5.43
N ASP A 39 -4.39 -8.67 4.39
CA ASP A 39 -4.02 -8.18 3.08
C ASP A 39 -4.93 -8.76 2.00
N ALA A 40 -5.05 -8.04 0.91
CA ALA A 40 -5.65 -8.52 -0.33
C ALA A 40 -4.85 -8.02 -1.53
N GLN A 41 -4.95 -8.74 -2.61
CA GLN A 41 -4.27 -8.40 -3.87
C GLN A 41 -5.27 -8.26 -5.01
N VAL A 42 -5.02 -7.29 -5.87
CA VAL A 42 -5.79 -7.16 -7.11
C VAL A 42 -5.47 -8.37 -8.00
N PRO A 43 -6.47 -8.99 -8.60
CA PRO A 43 -6.25 -10.04 -9.60
C PRO A 43 -5.33 -9.56 -10.73
N PRO A 44 -4.50 -10.43 -11.29
CA PRO A 44 -3.47 -10.07 -12.27
C PRO A 44 -4.07 -9.75 -13.66
N ALA A 45 -4.80 -8.67 -13.78
CA ALA A 45 -5.42 -8.24 -15.03
C ALA A 45 -4.85 -6.90 -15.55
N VAL A 46 -4.06 -6.21 -14.76
CA VAL A 46 -3.59 -4.85 -15.04
C VAL A 46 -2.07 -4.82 -14.93
N ASN A 47 -1.41 -4.16 -15.87
CA ASN A 47 0.03 -3.91 -15.76
C ASN A 47 0.25 -2.51 -15.16
N PHE A 48 0.60 -2.48 -13.88
CA PHE A 48 0.80 -1.24 -13.13
C PHE A 48 2.07 -0.45 -13.52
N GLN A 49 2.85 -0.94 -14.47
CA GLN A 49 4.07 -0.26 -14.94
C GLN A 49 3.86 0.55 -16.22
N ASP A 50 2.75 0.36 -16.92
CA ASP A 50 2.58 0.90 -18.27
C ASP A 50 1.78 2.22 -18.31
N THR A 51 0.99 2.51 -17.26
CA THR A 51 0.13 3.70 -17.22
C THR A 51 -0.15 4.13 -15.78
N PHE A 52 -0.67 5.33 -15.62
CA PHE A 52 -1.18 5.80 -14.34
C PHE A 52 -2.46 5.07 -13.96
N HIS A 53 -2.55 4.73 -12.68
CA HIS A 53 -3.72 4.15 -12.05
C HIS A 53 -4.13 4.99 -10.85
N SER A 54 -5.41 5.06 -10.57
CA SER A 54 -5.93 5.73 -9.39
C SER A 54 -6.27 4.74 -8.29
N LEU A 55 -5.88 5.04 -7.08
CA LEU A 55 -6.30 4.32 -5.89
C LEU A 55 -7.17 5.24 -5.05
N THR A 56 -8.41 4.85 -4.85
CA THR A 56 -9.30 5.52 -3.92
C THR A 56 -9.30 4.78 -2.60
N PHE A 57 -8.76 5.43 -1.60
CA PHE A 57 -8.77 4.94 -0.22
C PHE A 57 -9.88 5.66 0.55
N LYS A 58 -10.77 4.90 1.15
CA LYS A 58 -11.80 5.41 2.04
C LYS A 58 -11.57 4.90 3.45
N ARG A 59 -11.53 5.81 4.38
CA ARG A 59 -11.56 5.52 5.81
C ARG A 59 -12.84 6.10 6.39
N ILE A 60 -13.75 5.23 6.72
CA ILE A 60 -15.01 5.52 7.37
C ILE A 60 -14.91 4.99 8.80
N GLU A 61 -15.65 5.55 9.73
CA GLU A 61 -15.49 5.32 11.19
C GLU A 61 -15.07 3.90 11.61
N ASN A 62 -15.62 2.88 10.98
CA ASN A 62 -15.37 1.47 11.34
C ASN A 62 -14.96 0.61 10.14
N SER A 63 -14.57 1.23 9.04
CA SER A 63 -14.23 0.53 7.79
C SER A 63 -13.12 1.23 7.03
N ILE A 64 -12.33 0.41 6.34
CA ILE A 64 -11.30 0.81 5.40
C ILE A 64 -11.60 0.10 4.09
N GLU A 65 -11.67 0.84 3.00
CA GLU A 65 -11.94 0.33 1.67
C GLU A 65 -10.93 0.88 0.67
N VAL A 66 -10.47 0.04 -0.24
CA VAL A 66 -9.56 0.46 -1.32
C VAL A 66 -10.11 0.02 -2.67
N TYR A 67 -10.15 0.96 -3.58
CA TYR A 67 -10.64 0.77 -4.95
C TYR A 67 -9.54 1.08 -5.94
N LEU A 68 -9.53 0.36 -7.04
CA LEU A 68 -8.63 0.60 -8.16
C LEU A 68 -9.42 1.18 -9.34
N ASP A 69 -8.94 2.29 -9.88
CA ASP A 69 -9.48 2.95 -11.07
C ASP A 69 -11.00 3.20 -10.96
N THR A 70 -11.76 2.63 -11.88
CA THR A 70 -13.22 2.78 -11.95
C THR A 70 -14.00 1.66 -11.29
N MET A 71 -13.36 0.85 -10.44
CA MET A 71 -14.05 -0.22 -9.72
C MET A 71 -15.17 0.34 -8.85
N THR A 72 -16.31 -0.32 -8.88
CA THR A 72 -17.49 0.03 -8.06
C THR A 72 -17.48 -0.71 -6.73
N GLU A 73 -16.81 -1.85 -6.69
CA GLU A 73 -16.61 -2.64 -5.47
C GLU A 73 -15.14 -2.52 -5.04
N PRO A 74 -14.86 -2.44 -3.74
CA PRO A 74 -13.49 -2.39 -3.25
C PRO A 74 -12.79 -3.72 -3.53
N PHE A 75 -11.53 -3.68 -3.95
CA PHE A 75 -10.73 -4.90 -3.97
C PHE A 75 -10.20 -5.27 -2.59
N TYR A 76 -10.19 -4.32 -1.67
CA TYR A 76 -9.83 -4.50 -0.28
C TYR A 76 -10.86 -3.83 0.61
N GLU A 77 -11.39 -4.60 1.56
CA GLU A 77 -12.27 -4.11 2.60
C GLU A 77 -11.84 -4.69 3.95
N PHE A 78 -11.77 -3.83 4.95
CA PHE A 78 -11.48 -4.22 6.31
C PHE A 78 -12.36 -3.42 7.27
N ASN A 79 -13.01 -4.09 8.20
CA ASN A 79 -13.91 -3.44 9.14
C ASN A 79 -13.72 -3.93 10.58
N SER A 80 -14.16 -3.13 11.53
CA SER A 80 -14.01 -3.39 12.98
C SER A 80 -14.78 -4.62 13.48
N THR A 81 -15.68 -5.16 12.68
CA THR A 81 -16.45 -6.35 13.04
C THR A 81 -15.76 -7.66 12.64
N SER A 82 -14.62 -7.58 11.95
CA SER A 82 -13.85 -8.78 11.64
C SER A 82 -13.39 -9.46 12.95
N ASN A 83 -13.51 -10.78 12.99
CA ASN A 83 -13.36 -11.59 14.20
C ASN A 83 -12.04 -11.40 14.99
N ARG A 84 -11.04 -10.79 14.39
CA ARG A 84 -9.73 -10.57 15.03
C ARG A 84 -9.64 -9.25 15.79
N ILE A 85 -10.50 -8.28 15.48
CA ILE A 85 -10.49 -6.97 16.13
C ILE A 85 -11.57 -6.84 17.21
N MET A 86 -12.54 -7.74 17.28
CA MET A 86 -13.67 -7.64 18.21
C MET A 86 -13.28 -7.49 19.71
N ASN A 87 -12.06 -7.86 20.08
CA ASN A 87 -11.56 -7.71 21.44
C ASN A 87 -10.41 -6.73 21.54
N ASP A 88 -10.05 -6.10 20.42
CA ASP A 88 -8.89 -5.24 20.32
C ASP A 88 -9.30 -3.81 20.01
N TYR A 89 -8.41 -2.95 20.31
CA TYR A 89 -8.48 -1.55 20.02
C TYR A 89 -8.44 -1.32 18.49
N TRP A 90 -9.38 -0.52 17.97
CA TRP A 90 -9.41 -0.07 16.56
C TRP A 90 -8.55 1.19 16.41
N PRO A 91 -7.30 1.09 15.93
CA PRO A 91 -6.38 2.22 15.92
C PRO A 91 -6.65 3.21 14.80
N TYR A 92 -7.47 2.83 13.81
CA TYR A 92 -7.58 3.55 12.54
C TYR A 92 -8.47 4.79 12.59
N ASN A 93 -9.08 5.12 13.73
CA ASN A 93 -9.79 6.39 13.94
C ASN A 93 -8.86 7.54 14.36
N GLU A 94 -7.61 7.23 14.67
CA GLU A 94 -6.61 8.22 15.02
C GLU A 94 -6.11 9.02 13.80
N SER A 95 -5.33 10.05 14.07
CA SER A 95 -4.69 10.84 13.03
C SER A 95 -3.50 10.10 12.42
N PHE A 96 -3.49 9.98 11.11
CA PHE A 96 -2.42 9.39 10.31
C PHE A 96 -1.79 10.42 9.39
N TYR A 97 -0.58 10.15 8.98
CA TYR A 97 0.11 10.87 7.92
C TYR A 97 0.45 9.92 6.78
N LEU A 98 0.55 10.46 5.58
CA LEU A 98 0.86 9.68 4.40
C LEU A 98 2.38 9.49 4.28
N ILE A 99 2.79 8.28 3.98
CA ILE A 99 4.17 7.93 3.63
C ILE A 99 4.18 7.44 2.19
N LEU A 100 5.12 7.93 1.41
CA LEU A 100 5.39 7.51 0.05
C LEU A 100 6.84 7.05 0.00
N ASN A 101 7.08 5.81 -0.37
CA ASN A 101 8.43 5.28 -0.44
C ASN A 101 8.62 4.28 -1.58
N VAL A 102 9.88 4.09 -1.96
CA VAL A 102 10.35 2.97 -2.77
C VAL A 102 11.46 2.28 -2.00
N ALA A 103 11.18 1.08 -1.53
CA ALA A 103 12.15 0.27 -0.80
C ALA A 103 13.00 -0.58 -1.74
N ILE A 104 14.25 -0.78 -1.40
CA ILE A 104 15.19 -1.64 -2.11
C ILE A 104 15.61 -2.76 -1.17
N GLY A 105 15.33 -4.02 -1.55
CA GLY A 105 15.61 -5.19 -0.70
C GLY A 105 14.66 -5.30 0.49
N GLY A 106 15.13 -5.92 1.56
CA GLY A 106 14.34 -6.20 2.75
C GLY A 106 13.49 -7.46 2.66
N ASP A 107 12.67 -7.69 3.67
CA ASP A 107 11.94 -8.95 3.84
C ASP A 107 10.62 -9.01 3.06
N PHE A 108 10.09 -7.88 2.62
CA PHE A 108 8.81 -7.78 1.92
C PHE A 108 8.71 -8.67 0.68
N ASP A 109 9.81 -8.83 -0.06
CA ASP A 109 9.91 -9.76 -1.19
C ASP A 109 10.87 -10.94 -0.90
N SER A 110 10.92 -11.39 0.35
CA SER A 110 11.72 -12.54 0.79
C SER A 110 13.21 -12.38 0.47
N GLY A 111 13.75 -11.19 0.59
CA GLY A 111 15.15 -10.88 0.30
C GLY A 111 15.51 -10.95 -1.19
N ARG A 112 14.53 -11.07 -2.07
CA ARG A 112 14.77 -11.14 -3.52
C ARG A 112 15.14 -9.76 -4.06
N LEU A 113 16.36 -9.63 -4.46
CA LEU A 113 16.91 -8.42 -5.07
C LEU A 113 17.65 -8.78 -6.34
N ASP A 114 17.21 -8.26 -7.47
CA ASP A 114 18.00 -8.33 -8.70
C ASP A 114 18.94 -7.14 -8.78
N ASN A 115 20.21 -7.38 -8.50
CA ASN A 115 21.25 -6.35 -8.57
C ASN A 115 21.43 -5.76 -9.97
N ASN A 116 20.94 -6.45 -11.03
CA ASN A 116 21.01 -5.94 -12.40
C ASN A 116 19.81 -5.04 -12.73
N ALA A 117 18.72 -5.15 -11.97
CA ALA A 117 17.57 -4.27 -12.10
C ALA A 117 17.80 -2.92 -11.40
N ILE A 118 18.73 -2.86 -10.46
CA ILE A 118 19.11 -1.60 -9.81
C ILE A 118 19.88 -0.76 -10.82
N CYS A 119 19.33 0.39 -11.11
CA CYS A 119 19.98 1.35 -11.98
C CYS A 119 21.23 1.92 -11.30
N LYS A 120 22.39 1.71 -11.89
CA LYS A 120 23.68 2.14 -11.32
C LYS A 120 24.29 3.35 -12.01
N ASP A 121 23.71 3.82 -13.11
CA ASP A 121 24.34 4.75 -14.03
C ASP A 121 23.49 6.02 -14.26
N GLU A 122 24.10 6.98 -14.96
CA GLU A 122 23.48 8.19 -15.49
C GLU A 122 22.21 7.91 -16.34
N GLN A 123 22.05 6.68 -16.82
CA GLN A 123 20.84 6.25 -17.54
C GLN A 123 19.57 6.31 -16.69
N CYS A 124 19.69 6.25 -15.37
CA CYS A 124 18.57 6.41 -14.46
C CYS A 124 18.18 7.87 -14.23
N SER A 125 19.13 8.77 -14.40
CA SER A 125 18.90 10.20 -14.35
C SER A 125 18.38 10.77 -15.66
N ASN A 126 18.44 9.96 -16.73
CA ASN A 126 17.93 10.38 -18.02
C ASN A 126 16.40 10.33 -18.05
N LEU A 127 15.79 11.49 -17.92
CA LEU A 127 14.33 11.68 -17.99
C LEU A 127 13.71 11.21 -19.32
N SER A 128 14.52 10.96 -20.33
CA SER A 128 14.07 10.41 -21.63
C SER A 128 13.93 8.89 -21.64
N ASN A 129 14.37 8.19 -20.58
CA ASN A 129 14.15 6.76 -20.44
C ASN A 129 13.15 6.51 -19.32
N PRO A 130 11.84 6.49 -19.62
CA PRO A 130 10.79 6.49 -18.61
C PRO A 130 10.69 5.20 -17.81
N SER A 131 11.40 4.15 -18.17
CA SER A 131 11.09 2.80 -17.72
C SER A 131 11.87 2.30 -16.50
N ARG A 132 12.77 3.07 -15.91
CA ARG A 132 13.60 2.54 -14.81
C ARG A 132 13.76 3.50 -13.64
N GLY A 133 13.46 2.98 -12.45
CA GLY A 133 13.81 3.62 -11.18
C GLY A 133 12.93 4.82 -10.80
N ARG A 134 11.74 4.94 -11.37
CA ARG A 134 10.79 6.01 -11.03
C ARG A 134 9.56 5.47 -10.34
N PHE A 135 9.13 6.21 -9.36
CA PHE A 135 7.80 6.16 -8.81
C PHE A 135 7.17 7.52 -9.07
N GLU A 136 6.18 7.58 -9.93
CA GLU A 136 5.57 8.81 -10.37
C GLU A 136 4.18 8.94 -9.74
N ILE A 137 3.90 10.11 -9.18
CA ILE A 137 2.62 10.45 -8.56
C ILE A 137 2.12 11.69 -9.28
N ASP A 138 0.96 11.58 -9.94
CA ASP A 138 0.34 12.70 -10.63
C ASP A 138 -0.32 13.64 -9.63
N TYR A 139 -1.15 13.11 -8.74
CA TYR A 139 -1.79 13.91 -7.71
C TYR A 139 -2.11 13.09 -6.45
N ILE A 140 -2.32 13.80 -5.37
CA ILE A 140 -2.90 13.28 -4.14
C ILE A 140 -4.02 14.25 -3.75
N GLU A 141 -5.22 13.73 -3.54
CA GLU A 141 -6.37 14.49 -3.10
C GLU A 141 -6.93 13.90 -1.81
N VAL A 142 -7.22 14.73 -0.84
CA VAL A 142 -7.83 14.32 0.43
C VAL A 142 -9.18 15.05 0.55
N LYS A 143 -10.23 14.30 0.78
CA LYS A 143 -11.59 14.81 0.98
C LYS A 143 -12.14 14.40 2.33
N SER A 144 -12.83 15.29 2.99
CA SER A 144 -13.68 14.96 4.13
C SER A 144 -15.01 14.41 3.62
N THR A 145 -15.55 13.44 4.34
CA THR A 145 -16.87 12.84 4.07
C THR A 145 -17.90 13.37 5.07
N ASP A 146 -17.83 14.66 5.40
CA ASP A 146 -18.80 15.32 6.30
C ASP A 146 -20.23 15.20 5.78
#